data_8d86df1854d60bf162b116cd158d1028
#
_entry.id   8d86df1854d60bf162b116cd158d1028
#
_cell.length_a   1.000
_cell.length_b   1.000
_cell.length_c   1.000
_cell.angle_alpha   90.00
_cell.angle_beta   90.00
_cell.angle_gamma   90.00
#
_symmetry.space_group_name_H-M   'P 1'
#
loop_
_entity.id
_entity.type
_entity.pdbx_description
1 polymer ?
#
loop_
_entity_poly.entity_id
_entity_poly.type
_entity_poly.pdbx_seq_one_letter_code
_entity_poly.pdbx_strand_id
1 'polypeptide(L)'
;KKEHYVFEGYFEKNTQIFDKDGVLLKVPDGTDVYAKWTPEVYQVSFRNNQNTNVQNEEHSYQEVFSPNLPENFYPTIGYKLIRWEKYSMNANGEAVGEPEKLEPETTMTVDCNSIFKAILEPITYTVSFDANGGEIKDAELPNTFDKDYSLTTASRYGYTFDGWYTAKNGGTKVTEDTQMTRAENHTLYAHWTARTHKVVFDGNGATSGSMDDLDVT
;
A
#
# COMPACT_ATOMS: atom_id res chain seq x y z
N LYS A 1 -42.23 4.48 17.78
CA LYS A 1 -40.79 4.24 17.68
C LYS A 1 -40.30 4.86 16.38
N LYS A 2 -39.20 5.63 16.43
CA LYS A 2 -38.49 6.12 15.26
C LYS A 2 -37.30 5.21 15.01
N GLU A 3 -37.24 4.58 13.85
CA GLU A 3 -36.19 3.62 13.51
C GLU A 3 -34.83 4.32 13.41
N HIS A 4 -33.77 3.71 13.92
CA HIS A 4 -32.40 4.22 14.02
C HIS A 4 -32.27 5.49 14.89
N TYR A 5 -33.20 5.70 15.80
CA TYR A 5 -33.13 6.81 16.75
C TYR A 5 -33.45 6.34 18.17
N VAL A 6 -32.72 6.87 19.11
CA VAL A 6 -32.96 6.70 20.55
C VAL A 6 -33.92 7.78 21.01
N PHE A 7 -34.98 7.37 21.71
CA PHE A 7 -35.91 8.29 22.32
C PHE A 7 -35.32 8.88 23.62
N GLU A 8 -35.17 10.17 23.68
CA GLU A 8 -34.62 10.88 24.84
C GLU A 8 -35.67 11.24 25.87
N GLY A 9 -36.94 11.40 25.46
CA GLY A 9 -38.03 11.88 26.30
C GLY A 9 -38.83 12.99 25.64
N TYR A 10 -39.65 13.66 26.44
CA TYR A 10 -40.43 14.81 26.00
C TYR A 10 -39.85 16.10 26.56
N PHE A 11 -39.78 17.11 25.74
CA PHE A 11 -39.16 18.40 26.02
C PHE A 11 -40.14 19.54 25.75
N GLU A 12 -40.14 20.58 26.62
CA GLU A 12 -40.69 21.90 26.36
C GLU A 12 -39.52 22.82 26.03
N LYS A 13 -39.43 23.29 24.78
CA LYS A 13 -38.25 23.97 24.25
C LYS A 13 -36.98 23.11 24.45
N ASN A 14 -36.06 23.57 25.32
CA ASN A 14 -34.81 22.83 25.62
C ASN A 14 -34.83 22.16 27.02
N THR A 15 -35.96 22.20 27.72
CA THR A 15 -36.10 21.62 29.05
C THR A 15 -36.78 20.26 28.96
N GLN A 16 -36.14 19.22 29.52
CA GLN A 16 -36.74 17.89 29.58
C GLN A 16 -37.85 17.90 30.65
N ILE A 17 -39.05 17.49 30.23
CA ILE A 17 -40.23 17.42 31.05
C ILE A 17 -40.49 15.99 31.51
N PHE A 18 -40.40 15.03 30.58
CA PHE A 18 -40.47 13.62 30.89
C PHE A 18 -39.21 12.90 30.37
N ASP A 19 -38.69 11.91 31.10
CA ASP A 19 -37.63 11.06 30.62
C ASP A 19 -38.14 10.05 29.58
N LYS A 20 -37.23 9.20 29.11
CA LYS A 20 -37.55 8.14 28.14
C LYS A 20 -38.52 7.09 28.67
N ASP A 21 -38.66 6.94 29.99
CA ASP A 21 -39.51 5.99 30.67
C ASP A 21 -40.86 6.61 31.07
N GLY A 22 -41.06 7.88 30.74
CA GLY A 22 -42.30 8.65 31.02
C GLY A 22 -42.39 9.22 32.40
N VAL A 23 -41.28 9.27 33.15
CA VAL A 23 -41.24 9.89 34.51
C VAL A 23 -41.21 11.39 34.36
N LEU A 24 -42.11 12.08 35.07
CA LEU A 24 -42.15 13.55 35.12
C LEU A 24 -40.91 14.08 35.88
N LEU A 25 -40.07 14.82 35.19
CA LEU A 25 -38.88 15.47 35.76
C LEU A 25 -39.12 16.92 36.16
N LYS A 26 -39.96 17.64 35.39
CA LYS A 26 -40.32 19.01 35.64
C LYS A 26 -41.77 19.25 35.18
N VAL A 27 -42.54 20.08 35.94
CA VAL A 27 -43.83 20.52 35.48
C VAL A 27 -43.66 21.47 34.29
N PRO A 28 -44.35 21.26 33.17
CA PRO A 28 -44.24 22.13 32.01
C PRO A 28 -44.88 23.50 32.32
N ASP A 29 -44.30 24.55 31.75
CA ASP A 29 -44.85 25.89 31.86
C ASP A 29 -45.97 26.16 30.82
N GLY A 30 -45.98 25.36 29.74
CA GLY A 30 -46.97 25.39 28.63
C GLY A 30 -47.74 24.12 28.50
N THR A 31 -48.46 24.00 27.39
CA THR A 31 -49.33 22.83 27.08
C THR A 31 -48.68 21.83 26.12
N ASP A 32 -47.63 22.24 25.41
CA ASP A 32 -47.04 21.47 24.35
C ASP A 32 -45.64 20.94 24.73
N VAL A 33 -45.48 19.62 24.69
CA VAL A 33 -44.20 18.95 24.84
C VAL A 33 -43.94 18.11 23.58
N TYR A 34 -42.66 18.10 23.17
CA TYR A 34 -42.24 17.49 21.92
C TYR A 34 -41.28 16.33 22.21
N ALA A 35 -41.48 15.22 21.49
CA ALA A 35 -40.57 14.09 21.57
C ALA A 35 -39.20 14.46 20.97
N LYS A 36 -38.13 14.23 21.72
CA LYS A 36 -36.76 14.40 21.26
C LYS A 36 -36.15 13.04 20.95
N TRP A 37 -35.47 12.98 19.82
CA TRP A 37 -34.83 11.79 19.30
C TRP A 37 -33.38 12.11 18.96
N THR A 38 -32.46 11.22 19.35
CA THR A 38 -31.04 11.28 18.97
C THR A 38 -30.72 10.15 18.01
N PRO A 39 -29.98 10.39 16.91
CA PRO A 39 -29.58 9.32 16.02
C PRO A 39 -28.81 8.23 16.78
N GLU A 40 -29.04 6.96 16.42
CA GLU A 40 -28.20 5.85 16.91
C GLU A 40 -26.77 6.03 16.38
N VAL A 41 -25.80 5.52 17.14
CA VAL A 41 -24.38 5.54 16.79
C VAL A 41 -23.99 4.14 16.35
N TYR A 42 -23.30 4.05 15.22
CA TYR A 42 -22.83 2.81 14.63
C TYR A 42 -21.31 2.76 14.59
N GLN A 43 -20.78 1.55 14.72
CA GLN A 43 -19.35 1.30 14.59
C GLN A 43 -18.98 1.05 13.14
N VAL A 44 -17.90 1.70 12.71
CA VAL A 44 -17.22 1.47 11.44
C VAL A 44 -15.83 0.95 11.73
N SER A 45 -15.53 -0.28 11.28
CA SER A 45 -14.23 -0.92 11.46
C SER A 45 -13.46 -0.96 10.15
N PHE A 46 -12.21 -0.51 10.17
CA PHE A 46 -11.29 -0.62 9.03
C PHE A 46 -10.40 -1.85 9.19
N ARG A 47 -10.28 -2.65 8.14
CA ARG A 47 -9.47 -3.87 8.12
C ARG A 47 -8.52 -3.91 6.93
N ASN A 48 -7.33 -4.46 7.16
CA ASN A 48 -6.34 -4.69 6.11
C ASN A 48 -6.64 -5.96 5.29
N ASN A 49 -5.79 -6.28 4.30
CA ASN A 49 -5.92 -7.47 3.46
C ASN A 49 -5.96 -8.79 4.24
N GLN A 50 -5.34 -8.83 5.42
CA GLN A 50 -5.30 -10.01 6.30
C GLN A 50 -6.50 -10.08 7.24
N ASN A 51 -7.49 -9.20 7.04
CA ASN A 51 -8.68 -9.08 7.87
C ASN A 51 -8.39 -8.68 9.33
N THR A 52 -7.23 -8.06 9.57
CA THR A 52 -6.87 -7.50 10.88
C THR A 52 -7.55 -6.16 11.06
N ASN A 53 -8.19 -5.95 12.23
CA ASN A 53 -8.75 -4.65 12.58
C ASN A 53 -7.62 -3.63 12.79
N VAL A 54 -7.71 -2.51 12.11
CA VAL A 54 -6.72 -1.43 12.15
C VAL A 54 -7.24 -0.24 12.93
N GLN A 55 -8.50 0.11 12.74
CA GLN A 55 -9.15 1.26 13.37
C GLN A 55 -10.65 1.00 13.51
N ASN A 56 -11.23 1.57 14.56
CA ASN A 56 -12.68 1.67 14.75
C ASN A 56 -13.05 3.15 14.90
N GLU A 57 -14.17 3.51 14.29
CA GLU A 57 -14.78 4.84 14.38
C GLU A 57 -16.24 4.69 14.76
N GLU A 58 -16.81 5.76 15.35
CA GLU A 58 -18.22 5.83 15.67
C GLU A 58 -18.86 6.96 14.85
N HIS A 59 -19.95 6.65 14.19
CA HIS A 59 -20.69 7.57 13.32
C HIS A 59 -22.19 7.54 13.65
N SER A 60 -22.82 8.70 13.63
CA SER A 60 -24.25 8.81 13.82
C SER A 60 -25.04 8.30 12.61
N TYR A 61 -26.24 7.77 12.82
CA TYR A 61 -27.15 7.42 11.74
C TYR A 61 -27.33 8.56 10.73
N GLN A 62 -27.18 8.25 9.44
CA GLN A 62 -27.20 9.18 8.31
C GLN A 62 -26.07 10.21 8.29
N GLU A 63 -25.05 10.07 9.13
CA GLU A 63 -23.84 10.86 8.96
C GLU A 63 -23.20 10.58 7.59
N VAL A 64 -22.79 11.64 6.89
CA VAL A 64 -22.09 11.53 5.61
C VAL A 64 -20.61 11.31 5.89
N PHE A 65 -20.08 10.26 5.31
CA PHE A 65 -18.73 9.80 5.60
C PHE A 65 -18.06 9.26 4.33
N SER A 66 -16.75 9.42 4.25
CA SER A 66 -15.91 8.84 3.20
C SER A 66 -14.86 7.96 3.85
N PRO A 67 -14.82 6.63 3.57
CA PRO A 67 -13.81 5.78 4.14
C PRO A 67 -12.43 6.14 3.60
N ASN A 68 -11.49 6.42 4.50
CA ASN A 68 -10.10 6.71 4.17
C ASN A 68 -9.19 5.67 4.82
N LEU A 69 -7.99 5.47 4.23
CA LEU A 69 -6.99 4.63 4.87
C LEU A 69 -6.54 5.29 6.18
N PRO A 70 -6.68 4.60 7.33
CA PRO A 70 -6.14 5.11 8.59
C PRO A 70 -4.63 5.37 8.50
N GLU A 71 -4.12 6.34 9.26
CA GLU A 71 -2.69 6.70 9.27
C GLU A 71 -1.77 5.50 9.57
N ASN A 72 -2.23 4.58 10.42
CA ASN A 72 -1.49 3.37 10.81
C ASN A 72 -1.82 2.15 9.95
N PHE A 73 -2.48 2.35 8.82
CA PHE A 73 -2.84 1.26 7.92
C PHE A 73 -1.58 0.72 7.23
N TYR A 74 -1.30 -0.59 7.39
CA TYR A 74 -0.16 -1.25 6.77
C TYR A 74 -0.63 -2.38 5.85
N PRO A 75 -0.06 -2.56 4.65
CA PRO A 75 1.00 -1.75 4.03
C PRO A 75 0.42 -0.56 3.24
N THR A 76 0.97 0.65 3.43
CA THR A 76 0.64 1.84 2.62
C THR A 76 1.71 2.16 1.60
N ILE A 77 2.99 1.89 1.93
CA ILE A 77 4.13 2.15 1.05
C ILE A 77 4.18 1.07 -0.04
N GLY A 78 4.28 1.50 -1.30
CA GLY A 78 4.38 0.62 -2.45
C GLY A 78 3.05 0.02 -2.91
N TYR A 79 1.93 0.40 -2.30
CA TYR A 79 0.59 -0.06 -2.65
C TYR A 79 -0.36 1.09 -2.90
N LYS A 80 -1.37 0.86 -3.73
CA LYS A 80 -2.51 1.75 -3.96
C LYS A 80 -3.82 1.07 -3.55
N LEU A 81 -4.73 1.84 -2.98
CA LEU A 81 -6.09 1.41 -2.72
C LEU A 81 -6.83 1.30 -4.05
N ILE A 82 -7.39 0.12 -4.32
CA ILE A 82 -8.18 -0.15 -5.52
C ILE A 82 -9.66 0.06 -5.25
N ARG A 83 -10.13 -0.42 -4.11
CA ARG A 83 -11.51 -0.30 -3.67
C ARG A 83 -11.64 -0.64 -2.20
N TRP A 84 -12.78 -0.28 -1.64
CA TRP A 84 -13.26 -0.81 -0.38
C TRP A 84 -14.23 -1.97 -0.61
N GLU A 85 -14.22 -2.94 0.29
CA GLU A 85 -15.25 -3.95 0.45
C GLU A 85 -15.96 -3.70 1.77
N LYS A 86 -17.20 -3.15 1.70
CA LYS A 86 -18.06 -2.88 2.85
C LYS A 86 -18.88 -4.11 3.17
N TYR A 87 -18.83 -4.56 4.40
CA TYR A 87 -19.66 -5.64 4.95
C TYR A 87 -20.54 -5.08 6.06
N SER A 88 -21.72 -5.67 6.26
CA SER A 88 -22.46 -5.51 7.52
C SER A 88 -21.70 -6.21 8.64
N MET A 89 -21.78 -5.67 9.87
CA MET A 89 -21.11 -6.23 11.04
C MET A 89 -22.16 -6.77 12.00
N ASN A 90 -21.98 -8.05 12.45
CA ASN A 90 -22.84 -8.65 13.47
C ASN A 90 -22.46 -8.17 14.88
N ALA A 91 -23.23 -8.61 15.90
CA ALA A 91 -23.00 -8.25 17.29
C ALA A 91 -21.64 -8.73 17.86
N ASN A 92 -21.01 -9.71 17.22
CA ASN A 92 -19.68 -10.22 17.61
C ASN A 92 -18.53 -9.45 16.91
N GLY A 93 -18.83 -8.46 16.08
CA GLY A 93 -17.82 -7.71 15.32
C GLY A 93 -17.32 -8.44 14.08
N GLU A 94 -18.08 -9.40 13.55
CA GLU A 94 -17.72 -10.20 12.37
C GLU A 94 -18.45 -9.70 11.13
N ALA A 95 -17.77 -9.82 9.98
CA ALA A 95 -18.36 -9.49 8.67
C ALA A 95 -19.45 -10.50 8.30
N VAL A 96 -20.58 -10.02 7.79
CA VAL A 96 -21.73 -10.84 7.39
C VAL A 96 -22.13 -10.51 5.95
N GLY A 97 -22.43 -11.54 5.18
CA GLY A 97 -22.94 -11.43 3.82
C GLY A 97 -21.86 -11.15 2.77
N GLU A 98 -22.30 -10.88 1.55
CA GLU A 98 -21.43 -10.47 0.47
C GLU A 98 -21.11 -8.97 0.58
N PRO A 99 -19.88 -8.53 0.24
CA PRO A 99 -19.51 -7.14 0.36
C PRO A 99 -20.10 -6.27 -0.75
N GLU A 100 -20.48 -5.07 -0.38
CA GLU A 100 -20.64 -3.96 -1.31
C GLU A 100 -19.25 -3.47 -1.74
N LYS A 101 -19.00 -3.38 -3.05
CA LYS A 101 -17.73 -2.89 -3.62
C LYS A 101 -17.85 -1.40 -3.87
N LEU A 102 -16.97 -0.63 -3.28
CA LEU A 102 -16.97 0.84 -3.33
C LEU A 102 -15.64 1.34 -3.88
N GLU A 103 -15.71 2.38 -4.71
CA GLU A 103 -14.53 3.10 -5.18
C GLU A 103 -13.83 3.81 -4.01
N PRO A 104 -12.52 4.06 -4.08
CA PRO A 104 -11.74 4.63 -2.99
C PRO A 104 -12.31 5.92 -2.39
N GLU A 105 -12.88 6.79 -3.22
CA GLU A 105 -13.38 8.12 -2.82
C GLU A 105 -14.91 8.16 -2.66
N THR A 106 -15.56 7.02 -2.51
CA THR A 106 -17.03 6.96 -2.35
C THR A 106 -17.46 7.65 -1.08
N THR A 107 -18.44 8.54 -1.19
CA THR A 107 -19.13 9.14 -0.05
C THR A 107 -20.44 8.39 0.19
N MET A 108 -20.75 8.08 1.43
CA MET A 108 -21.95 7.35 1.82
C MET A 108 -22.54 7.83 3.14
N THR A 109 -23.74 7.37 3.44
CA THR A 109 -24.36 7.57 4.75
C THR A 109 -24.22 6.31 5.60
N VAL A 110 -24.04 6.49 6.89
CA VAL A 110 -23.95 5.39 7.86
C VAL A 110 -25.37 4.96 8.27
N ASP A 111 -25.68 3.71 8.09
CA ASP A 111 -27.00 3.10 8.36
C ASP A 111 -26.95 1.87 9.28
N CYS A 112 -25.77 1.30 9.49
CA CYS A 112 -25.53 0.13 10.34
C CYS A 112 -24.05 0.02 10.75
N ASN A 113 -23.77 -0.87 11.71
CA ASN A 113 -22.41 -1.28 12.00
C ASN A 113 -21.79 -1.93 10.75
N SER A 114 -20.60 -1.45 10.37
CA SER A 114 -19.97 -1.81 9.11
C SER A 114 -18.49 -2.13 9.25
N ILE A 115 -17.99 -3.00 8.38
CA ILE A 115 -16.57 -3.31 8.22
C ILE A 115 -16.15 -2.89 6.82
N PHE A 116 -15.11 -2.06 6.73
CA PHE A 116 -14.48 -1.67 5.49
C PHE A 116 -13.12 -2.37 5.36
N LYS A 117 -13.04 -3.28 4.41
CA LYS A 117 -11.81 -3.95 4.06
C LYS A 117 -11.17 -3.27 2.87
N ALA A 118 -9.95 -2.76 3.04
CA ALA A 118 -9.18 -2.18 1.95
C ALA A 118 -8.67 -3.29 1.01
N ILE A 119 -8.87 -3.13 -0.28
CA ILE A 119 -8.28 -3.97 -1.32
C ILE A 119 -7.18 -3.17 -1.98
N LEU A 120 -5.94 -3.62 -1.76
CA LEU A 120 -4.72 -2.96 -2.20
C LEU A 120 -4.05 -3.75 -3.33
N GLU A 121 -3.42 -3.04 -4.24
CA GLU A 121 -2.54 -3.60 -5.27
C GLU A 121 -1.14 -2.98 -5.19
N PRO A 122 -0.07 -3.75 -5.43
CA PRO A 122 1.26 -3.21 -5.49
C PRO A 122 1.41 -2.26 -6.68
N ILE A 123 2.15 -1.17 -6.48
CA ILE A 123 2.42 -0.16 -7.50
C ILE A 123 3.59 -0.64 -8.37
N THR A 124 3.49 -0.38 -9.67
CA THR A 124 4.58 -0.60 -10.61
C THR A 124 5.36 0.69 -10.80
N TYR A 125 6.68 0.61 -10.63
CA TYR A 125 7.63 1.70 -10.79
C TYR A 125 8.54 1.46 -11.99
N THR A 126 9.09 2.53 -12.55
CA THR A 126 10.09 2.44 -13.61
C THR A 126 11.47 2.26 -12.99
N VAL A 127 12.17 1.19 -13.37
CA VAL A 127 13.58 0.97 -13.06
C VAL A 127 14.39 1.29 -14.30
N SER A 128 15.25 2.30 -14.20
CA SER A 128 16.19 2.70 -15.25
C SER A 128 17.51 1.94 -15.09
N PHE A 129 18.21 1.68 -16.19
CA PHE A 129 19.46 0.93 -16.22
C PHE A 129 20.58 1.81 -16.79
N ASP A 130 21.62 2.07 -16.00
CA ASP A 130 22.85 2.72 -16.44
C ASP A 130 23.88 1.65 -16.78
N ALA A 131 24.20 1.55 -18.07
CA ALA A 131 25.19 0.60 -18.58
C ALA A 131 26.61 0.82 -18.03
N ASN A 132 26.91 1.95 -17.40
CA ASN A 132 28.20 2.30 -16.80
C ASN A 132 29.39 2.04 -17.77
N GLY A 133 29.26 2.53 -18.98
CA GLY A 133 30.26 2.39 -20.06
C GLY A 133 30.10 1.15 -20.95
N GLY A 134 29.04 0.39 -20.78
CA GLY A 134 28.61 -0.70 -21.68
C GLY A 134 27.42 -0.31 -22.56
N GLU A 135 26.78 -1.33 -23.10
CA GLU A 135 25.55 -1.25 -23.89
C GLU A 135 24.47 -2.08 -23.20
N ILE A 136 23.22 -1.65 -23.30
CA ILE A 136 22.04 -2.33 -22.71
C ILE A 136 20.99 -2.51 -23.80
N LYS A 137 20.17 -3.54 -23.65
CA LYS A 137 19.06 -3.78 -24.55
C LYS A 137 17.90 -2.83 -24.27
N ASP A 138 17.47 -2.75 -23.01
CA ASP A 138 16.34 -1.93 -22.56
C ASP A 138 16.84 -0.96 -21.49
N ALA A 139 16.66 0.34 -21.73
CA ALA A 139 17.11 1.38 -20.80
C ALA A 139 16.23 1.49 -19.55
N GLU A 140 14.98 1.03 -19.65
CA GLU A 140 13.99 1.09 -18.59
C GLU A 140 13.08 -0.14 -18.65
N LEU A 141 12.70 -0.66 -17.50
CA LEU A 141 11.70 -1.73 -17.37
C LEU A 141 10.72 -1.41 -16.23
N PRO A 142 9.44 -1.78 -16.40
CA PRO A 142 8.47 -1.75 -15.31
C PRO A 142 8.78 -2.83 -14.28
N ASN A 143 8.81 -2.46 -13.01
CA ASN A 143 9.03 -3.36 -11.89
C ASN A 143 7.95 -3.12 -10.84
N THR A 144 7.30 -4.19 -10.37
CA THR A 144 6.19 -4.10 -9.44
C THR A 144 6.68 -4.33 -8.02
N PHE A 145 6.26 -3.46 -7.10
CA PHE A 145 6.58 -3.57 -5.68
C PHE A 145 6.21 -4.96 -5.13
N ASP A 146 7.01 -5.52 -4.23
CA ASP A 146 6.88 -6.87 -3.66
C ASP A 146 6.96 -8.03 -4.69
N LYS A 147 7.40 -7.76 -5.91
CA LYS A 147 7.72 -8.79 -6.91
C LYS A 147 9.23 -8.81 -7.14
N ASP A 148 9.70 -9.91 -7.69
CA ASP A 148 11.09 -10.04 -8.10
C ASP A 148 11.42 -9.06 -9.24
N TYR A 149 12.68 -8.58 -9.28
CA TYR A 149 13.10 -7.62 -10.29
C TYR A 149 13.07 -8.23 -11.70
N SER A 150 12.51 -7.47 -12.63
CA SER A 150 12.74 -7.67 -14.07
C SER A 150 13.97 -6.89 -14.47
N LEU A 151 15.01 -7.59 -14.97
CA LEU A 151 16.31 -7.02 -15.32
C LEU A 151 16.55 -7.10 -16.83
N THR A 152 17.34 -6.17 -17.36
CA THR A 152 17.80 -6.19 -18.77
C THR A 152 19.19 -6.80 -18.89
N THR A 153 19.58 -7.16 -20.09
CA THR A 153 20.93 -7.65 -20.40
C THR A 153 21.87 -6.49 -20.73
N ALA A 154 23.14 -6.63 -20.33
CA ALA A 154 24.18 -5.65 -20.62
C ALA A 154 25.43 -6.31 -21.19
N SER A 155 26.16 -5.59 -22.05
CA SER A 155 27.41 -6.01 -22.62
C SER A 155 28.42 -4.89 -22.69
N ARG A 156 29.72 -5.25 -22.58
CA ARG A 156 30.83 -4.31 -22.74
C ARG A 156 32.03 -5.03 -23.32
N TYR A 157 32.54 -4.49 -24.41
CA TYR A 157 33.73 -5.10 -25.06
C TYR A 157 34.94 -5.11 -24.10
N GLY A 158 35.60 -6.26 -23.98
CA GLY A 158 36.76 -6.46 -23.10
C GLY A 158 36.41 -6.66 -21.62
N TYR A 159 35.11 -6.74 -21.24
CA TYR A 159 34.69 -6.90 -19.86
C TYR A 159 33.71 -8.06 -19.67
N THR A 160 33.66 -8.57 -18.46
CA THR A 160 32.63 -9.51 -17.99
C THR A 160 31.58 -8.70 -17.18
N PHE A 161 30.32 -8.97 -17.44
CA PHE A 161 29.23 -8.37 -16.68
C PHE A 161 29.10 -9.04 -15.31
N ASP A 162 29.23 -8.25 -14.23
CA ASP A 162 29.16 -8.75 -12.87
C ASP A 162 27.71 -8.72 -12.33
N GLY A 163 26.85 -7.91 -12.94
CA GLY A 163 25.46 -7.77 -12.55
C GLY A 163 25.01 -6.33 -12.40
N TRP A 164 23.77 -6.17 -11.98
CA TRP A 164 23.15 -4.89 -11.65
C TRP A 164 23.33 -4.57 -10.17
N TYR A 165 23.60 -3.31 -9.85
CA TYR A 165 23.85 -2.83 -8.49
C TYR A 165 23.06 -1.56 -8.20
N THR A 166 22.80 -1.30 -6.90
CA THR A 166 22.04 -0.11 -6.44
C THR A 166 22.83 1.20 -6.52
N ALA A 167 24.13 1.14 -6.77
CA ALA A 167 24.99 2.32 -6.92
C ALA A 167 26.06 2.08 -8.00
N LYS A 168 26.53 3.18 -8.61
CA LYS A 168 27.54 3.16 -9.67
C LYS A 168 28.88 2.58 -9.22
N ASN A 169 29.24 2.81 -7.95
CA ASN A 169 30.42 2.26 -7.30
C ASN A 169 29.97 1.61 -5.99
N GLY A 170 30.26 0.33 -5.80
CA GLY A 170 29.76 -0.42 -4.65
C GLY A 170 28.26 -0.67 -4.73
N GLY A 171 27.54 -0.50 -3.63
CA GLY A 171 26.11 -0.81 -3.56
C GLY A 171 25.81 -2.30 -3.39
N THR A 172 24.54 -2.64 -3.41
CA THR A 172 24.07 -4.02 -3.28
C THR A 172 23.74 -4.59 -4.64
N LYS A 173 24.14 -5.83 -4.90
CA LYS A 173 23.82 -6.55 -6.11
C LYS A 173 22.33 -6.88 -6.14
N VAL A 174 21.71 -6.65 -7.29
CA VAL A 174 20.30 -6.97 -7.57
C VAL A 174 20.27 -8.12 -8.59
N THR A 175 19.51 -9.15 -8.29
CA THR A 175 19.31 -10.33 -9.13
C THR A 175 17.83 -10.49 -9.48
N GLU A 176 17.49 -11.40 -10.37
CA GLU A 176 16.11 -11.74 -10.71
C GLU A 176 15.33 -12.34 -9.53
N ASP A 177 16.03 -12.89 -8.51
CA ASP A 177 15.43 -13.39 -7.27
C ASP A 177 15.36 -12.32 -6.16
N THR A 178 15.78 -11.09 -6.45
CA THR A 178 15.71 -9.97 -5.49
C THR A 178 14.32 -9.37 -5.52
N GLN A 179 13.64 -9.33 -4.39
CA GLN A 179 12.34 -8.69 -4.25
C GLN A 179 12.49 -7.15 -4.28
N MET A 180 11.66 -6.49 -5.09
CA MET A 180 11.61 -5.03 -5.17
C MET A 180 10.89 -4.44 -3.95
N THR A 181 11.66 -3.87 -3.03
CA THR A 181 11.13 -3.21 -1.81
C THR A 181 11.20 -1.68 -1.87
N ARG A 182 11.70 -1.11 -2.98
CA ARG A 182 11.83 0.33 -3.17
C ARG A 182 10.59 0.88 -3.85
N ALA A 183 9.82 1.69 -3.11
CA ALA A 183 8.55 2.26 -3.55
C ALA A 183 8.73 3.60 -4.30
N GLU A 184 9.65 3.64 -5.27
CA GLU A 184 9.92 4.79 -6.13
C GLU A 184 10.64 4.37 -7.43
N ASN A 185 10.58 5.22 -8.44
CA ASN A 185 11.42 5.08 -9.62
C ASN A 185 12.90 5.21 -9.22
N HIS A 186 13.74 4.33 -9.74
CA HIS A 186 15.17 4.33 -9.39
C HIS A 186 16.04 3.76 -10.50
N THR A 187 17.37 3.90 -10.34
CA THR A 187 18.34 3.44 -11.31
C THR A 187 19.19 2.31 -10.73
N LEU A 188 19.43 1.29 -11.54
CA LEU A 188 20.42 0.25 -11.31
C LEU A 188 21.61 0.46 -12.24
N TYR A 189 22.80 0.13 -11.76
CA TYR A 189 24.07 0.38 -12.44
C TYR A 189 24.77 -0.92 -12.77
N ALA A 190 25.25 -1.06 -14.02
CA ALA A 190 26.06 -2.19 -14.42
C ALA A 190 27.45 -2.13 -13.77
N HIS A 191 27.88 -3.25 -13.22
CA HIS A 191 29.27 -3.44 -12.81
C HIS A 191 29.98 -4.39 -13.75
N TRP A 192 31.28 -4.17 -13.90
CA TRP A 192 32.12 -4.82 -14.89
C TRP A 192 33.47 -5.21 -14.32
N THR A 193 33.92 -6.42 -14.64
CA THR A 193 35.30 -6.88 -14.45
C THR A 193 36.01 -6.97 -15.79
N ALA A 194 37.14 -6.30 -15.90
CA ALA A 194 37.95 -6.37 -17.12
C ALA A 194 38.45 -7.79 -17.37
N ARG A 195 38.38 -8.22 -18.63
CA ARG A 195 38.90 -9.52 -19.05
C ARG A 195 40.40 -9.47 -19.20
N THR A 196 41.07 -10.45 -18.64
CA THR A 196 42.50 -10.64 -18.81
C THR A 196 42.76 -11.61 -19.95
N HIS A 197 43.64 -11.25 -20.85
CA HIS A 197 44.11 -12.08 -21.95
C HIS A 197 45.58 -12.40 -21.79
N LYS A 198 45.93 -13.65 -22.05
CA LYS A 198 47.29 -14.10 -22.04
C LYS A 198 47.91 -13.91 -23.42
N VAL A 199 48.98 -13.13 -23.47
CA VAL A 199 49.81 -13.01 -24.67
C VAL A 199 50.95 -14.02 -24.59
N VAL A 200 51.01 -14.93 -25.48
CA VAL A 200 52.07 -15.93 -25.60
C VAL A 200 53.02 -15.50 -26.70
N PHE A 201 54.29 -15.44 -26.36
CA PHE A 201 55.35 -15.05 -27.31
C PHE A 201 55.97 -16.31 -27.95
N ASP A 202 55.75 -16.49 -29.28
CA ASP A 202 56.37 -17.54 -30.06
C ASP A 202 57.68 -17.04 -30.68
N GLY A 203 58.80 -17.69 -30.33
CA GLY A 203 60.12 -17.35 -30.82
C GLY A 203 60.36 -17.58 -32.30
N ASN A 204 59.36 -18.15 -33.04
CA ASN A 204 59.40 -18.38 -34.49
C ASN A 204 60.68 -19.02 -34.98
N GLY A 205 61.16 -20.04 -34.28
CA GLY A 205 62.40 -20.79 -34.65
C GLY A 205 63.71 -20.17 -34.15
N ALA A 206 63.68 -19.15 -33.27
CA ALA A 206 64.88 -18.64 -32.64
C ALA A 206 65.58 -19.73 -31.79
N THR A 207 66.89 -19.77 -31.84
CA THR A 207 67.71 -20.79 -31.12
C THR A 207 68.10 -20.36 -29.69
N SER A 208 67.78 -19.12 -29.31
CA SER A 208 68.02 -18.58 -27.96
C SER A 208 67.11 -17.37 -27.70
N GLY A 209 66.81 -17.13 -26.42
CA GLY A 209 65.91 -16.09 -25.96
C GLY A 209 64.46 -16.59 -25.79
N SER A 210 63.83 -16.33 -24.67
CA SER A 210 62.44 -16.54 -24.39
C SER A 210 61.88 -15.29 -23.71
N MET A 211 60.63 -15.00 -23.99
CA MET A 211 59.84 -14.05 -23.19
C MET A 211 58.78 -14.84 -22.40
N ASP A 212 58.60 -14.46 -21.17
CA ASP A 212 57.50 -14.99 -20.37
C ASP A 212 56.16 -14.48 -20.93
N ASP A 213 55.17 -15.33 -20.82
CA ASP A 213 53.78 -14.95 -21.16
C ASP A 213 53.36 -13.70 -20.37
N LEU A 214 52.61 -12.82 -21.01
CA LEU A 214 52.15 -11.58 -20.42
C LEU A 214 50.61 -11.58 -20.30
N ASP A 215 50.11 -11.36 -19.08
CA ASP A 215 48.70 -11.09 -18.86
C ASP A 215 48.41 -9.61 -19.15
N VAL A 216 47.48 -9.34 -20.09
CA VAL A 216 47.03 -7.98 -20.47
C VAL A 216 45.54 -7.83 -20.20
N THR A 217 45.14 -6.67 -19.68
CA THR A 217 43.78 -6.33 -19.30
C THR A 217 43.25 -5.22 -20.18
#